data_746745f27c8ff96d2b4d12a5713c554e
#
_entry.id   746745f27c8ff96d2b4d12a5713c554e
#
_cell.length_a   1.000
_cell.length_b   1.000
_cell.length_c   1.000
_cell.angle_alpha   90.00
_cell.angle_beta   90.00
_cell.angle_gamma   90.00
#
_symmetry.space_group_name_H-M   'P 1'
#
loop_
_entity.id
_entity.type
_entity.pdbx_description
1 polymer ?
#
loop_
_entity_poly.entity_id
_entity_poly.type
_entity_poly.pdbx_seq_one_letter_code
_entity_poly.pdbx_strand_id
1 'polypeptide(L)'
;MKVAVAGGTGLLGRLVVQALSEMGDQPIVLARSQGVDLTSGAGVAAALVGCDAVVDATNIITVRRRPAVRFFESVTRHLLGGAHGAGVAHVVTVSIVGVDSVDYGYFLGKRRQEQLLATGLVPWTLLRATQFHEFAGEVVARGGLGPIVAVPEMLCQPVAAAEAAGCLARLVHDGPQGVALPIAGPQRLGMADMVRGYLRATGQRRNVVSFRFPGRTGAAMATGGLIPDEPFQLGETTFDAYLSGLAVDAQTAGSVR
;
A
#
# COMPACT_ATOMS: atom_id res chain seq x y z
N MET A 1 11.55 -0.18 19.98
CA MET A 1 12.52 0.15 18.93
C MET A 1 12.24 1.57 18.41
N LYS A 2 13.24 2.26 17.87
CA LYS A 2 13.03 3.51 17.12
C LYS A 2 12.90 3.18 15.63
N VAL A 3 11.71 3.39 15.06
CA VAL A 3 11.38 2.91 13.71
C VAL A 3 11.03 4.09 12.81
N ALA A 4 11.81 4.30 11.75
CA ALA A 4 11.51 5.33 10.77
C ALA A 4 10.41 4.84 9.80
N VAL A 5 9.40 5.67 9.54
CA VAL A 5 8.27 5.33 8.65
C VAL A 5 8.27 6.28 7.45
N ALA A 6 8.77 5.79 6.32
CA ALA A 6 8.69 6.46 5.03
C ALA A 6 7.25 6.35 4.49
N GLY A 7 6.68 7.48 4.06
CA GLY A 7 5.26 7.54 3.69
C GLY A 7 4.30 7.58 4.88
N GLY A 8 4.80 7.89 6.11
CA GLY A 8 4.04 7.91 7.35
C GLY A 8 2.87 8.91 7.40
N THR A 9 2.74 9.80 6.43
CA THR A 9 1.60 10.72 6.26
C THR A 9 0.50 10.16 5.34
N GLY A 10 0.76 9.07 4.62
CA GLY A 10 -0.18 8.37 3.75
C GLY A 10 -1.14 7.47 4.53
N LEU A 11 -2.10 6.85 3.82
CA LEU A 11 -3.09 5.93 4.42
C LEU A 11 -2.39 4.81 5.23
N LEU A 12 -1.64 3.96 4.54
CA LEU A 12 -0.97 2.82 5.18
C LEU A 12 0.08 3.28 6.20
N GLY A 13 0.86 4.32 5.87
CA GLY A 13 1.93 4.80 6.75
C GLY A 13 1.42 5.31 8.10
N ARG A 14 0.28 6.02 8.15
CA ARG A 14 -0.35 6.43 9.42
C ARG A 14 -0.78 5.23 10.26
N LEU A 15 -1.34 4.20 9.64
CA LEU A 15 -1.74 2.98 10.32
C LEU A 15 -0.52 2.19 10.83
N VAL A 16 0.60 2.19 10.10
CA VAL A 16 1.88 1.62 10.55
C VAL A 16 2.41 2.39 11.77
N VAL A 17 2.39 3.73 11.73
CA VAL A 17 2.78 4.57 12.87
C VAL A 17 1.95 4.25 14.10
N GLN A 18 0.63 4.12 13.93
CA GLN A 18 -0.28 3.73 15.01
C GLN A 18 0.06 2.34 15.56
N ALA A 19 0.17 1.33 14.69
CA ALA A 19 0.45 -0.05 15.09
C ALA A 19 1.80 -0.17 15.84
N LEU A 20 2.84 0.50 15.36
CA LEU A 20 4.14 0.55 16.06
C LEU A 20 4.02 1.21 17.44
N SER A 21 3.28 2.32 17.55
CA SER A 21 3.05 3.00 18.83
C SER A 21 2.30 2.10 19.83
N GLU A 22 1.28 1.36 19.36
CA GLU A 22 0.52 0.41 20.17
C GLU A 22 1.38 -0.77 20.67
N MET A 23 2.43 -1.14 19.91
CA MET A 23 3.43 -2.14 20.30
C MET A 23 4.52 -1.57 21.23
N GLY A 24 4.48 -0.29 21.58
CA GLY A 24 5.44 0.38 22.46
C GLY A 24 6.70 0.87 21.75
N ASP A 25 6.71 0.90 20.42
CA ASP A 25 7.80 1.46 19.64
C ASP A 25 7.75 2.98 19.57
N GLN A 26 8.86 3.59 19.09
CA GLN A 26 8.97 5.02 18.82
C GLN A 26 9.00 5.25 17.30
N PRO A 27 7.87 5.46 16.62
CA PRO A 27 7.85 5.73 15.20
C PRO A 27 8.32 7.16 14.88
N ILE A 28 9.16 7.30 13.86
CA ILE A 28 9.66 8.56 13.32
C ILE A 28 9.14 8.73 11.90
N VAL A 29 8.23 9.68 11.69
CA VAL A 29 7.65 9.93 10.37
C VAL A 29 8.63 10.67 9.47
N LEU A 30 9.01 10.07 8.35
CA LEU A 30 9.81 10.74 7.32
C LEU A 30 8.88 11.54 6.40
N ALA A 31 8.84 12.86 6.56
CA ALA A 31 7.95 13.74 5.80
C ALA A 31 8.64 15.06 5.42
N ARG A 32 8.20 15.64 4.30
CA ARG A 32 8.71 16.95 3.82
C ARG A 32 8.49 18.07 4.82
N SER A 33 7.40 18.03 5.58
CA SER A 33 7.14 18.99 6.67
C SER A 33 8.15 18.89 7.82
N GLN A 34 8.94 17.83 7.88
CA GLN A 34 10.02 17.62 8.84
C GLN A 34 11.42 17.71 8.19
N GLY A 35 11.51 18.30 7.00
CA GLY A 35 12.76 18.47 6.29
C GLY A 35 13.30 17.22 5.59
N VAL A 36 12.47 16.16 5.44
CA VAL A 36 12.87 14.92 4.79
C VAL A 36 12.17 14.75 3.44
N ASP A 37 12.91 14.88 2.36
CA ASP A 37 12.39 14.59 1.01
C ASP A 37 13.01 13.29 0.46
N LEU A 38 12.18 12.24 0.44
CA LEU A 38 12.59 10.91 -0.02
C LEU A 38 12.92 10.88 -1.53
N THR A 39 12.38 11.81 -2.32
CA THR A 39 12.62 11.82 -3.78
C THR A 39 13.96 12.46 -4.15
N SER A 40 14.42 13.46 -3.39
CA SER A 40 15.72 14.10 -3.57
C SER A 40 16.81 13.53 -2.63
N GLY A 41 16.40 12.80 -1.59
CA GLY A 41 17.31 12.31 -0.54
C GLY A 41 17.63 13.32 0.55
N ALA A 42 17.13 14.55 0.44
CA ALA A 42 17.41 15.61 1.41
C ALA A 42 16.88 15.20 2.81
N GLY A 43 17.74 15.31 3.83
CA GLY A 43 17.40 15.02 5.22
C GLY A 43 17.30 13.54 5.58
N VAL A 44 17.29 12.60 4.61
CA VAL A 44 17.07 11.17 4.86
C VAL A 44 18.14 10.59 5.78
N ALA A 45 19.42 10.77 5.47
CA ALA A 45 20.52 10.22 6.27
C ALA A 45 20.49 10.73 7.72
N ALA A 46 20.26 12.02 7.93
CA ALA A 46 20.17 12.61 9.26
C ALA A 46 18.98 12.08 10.08
N ALA A 47 17.82 11.90 9.42
CA ALA A 47 16.60 11.39 10.07
C ALA A 47 16.70 9.92 10.48
N LEU A 48 17.57 9.14 9.85
CA LEU A 48 17.77 7.72 10.14
C LEU A 48 18.80 7.44 11.23
N VAL A 49 19.53 8.45 11.71
CA VAL A 49 20.50 8.27 12.80
C VAL A 49 19.83 7.76 14.07
N GLY A 50 20.34 6.64 14.58
CA GLY A 50 19.82 5.97 15.78
C GLY A 50 18.45 5.30 15.59
N CYS A 51 17.99 5.09 14.36
CA CYS A 51 16.85 4.22 14.09
C CYS A 51 17.31 2.76 14.02
N ASP A 52 16.50 1.88 14.61
CA ASP A 52 16.74 0.42 14.61
C ASP A 52 16.24 -0.18 13.28
N ALA A 53 15.12 0.29 12.78
CA ALA A 53 14.49 -0.20 11.55
C ALA A 53 13.84 0.93 10.73
N VAL A 54 13.55 0.62 9.47
CA VAL A 54 12.78 1.48 8.54
C VAL A 54 11.60 0.70 7.97
N VAL A 55 10.42 1.30 7.97
CA VAL A 55 9.26 0.81 7.19
C VAL A 55 9.05 1.72 5.98
N ASP A 56 9.09 1.14 4.77
CA ASP A 56 8.79 1.83 3.53
C ASP A 56 7.34 1.56 3.10
N ALA A 57 6.44 2.47 3.45
CA ALA A 57 5.04 2.53 3.03
C ALA A 57 4.80 3.63 1.98
N THR A 58 5.84 4.03 1.25
CA THR A 58 5.72 5.08 0.23
C THR A 58 4.87 4.65 -0.95
N ASN A 59 4.12 5.60 -1.48
CA ASN A 59 3.24 5.38 -2.63
C ASN A 59 3.21 6.59 -3.56
N ILE A 60 2.92 6.34 -4.84
CA ILE A 60 2.62 7.36 -5.83
C ILE A 60 1.40 6.96 -6.64
N ILE A 61 0.52 7.90 -6.85
CA ILE A 61 -0.68 7.71 -7.65
C ILE A 61 -0.37 8.05 -9.10
N THR A 62 -0.02 7.05 -9.90
CA THR A 62 0.21 7.23 -11.33
C THR A 62 0.02 5.94 -12.11
N VAL A 63 -0.51 6.07 -13.31
CA VAL A 63 -0.63 4.98 -14.29
C VAL A 63 0.57 4.95 -15.25
N ARG A 64 1.38 6.01 -15.25
CA ARG A 64 2.48 6.18 -16.20
C ARG A 64 3.74 5.47 -15.71
N ARG A 65 4.35 4.64 -16.57
CA ARG A 65 5.56 3.86 -16.26
C ARG A 65 6.73 4.72 -15.78
N ARG A 66 7.12 5.75 -16.56
CA ARG A 66 8.32 6.56 -16.22
C ARG A 66 8.22 7.27 -14.87
N PRO A 67 7.12 7.97 -14.53
CA PRO A 67 6.96 8.56 -13.20
C PRO A 67 6.97 7.51 -12.09
N ALA A 68 6.28 6.37 -12.25
CA ALA A 68 6.26 5.31 -11.25
C ALA A 68 7.66 4.75 -10.98
N VAL A 69 8.36 4.31 -12.03
CA VAL A 69 9.71 3.74 -11.90
C VAL A 69 10.67 4.74 -11.29
N ARG A 70 10.67 6.01 -11.78
CA ARG A 70 11.54 7.05 -11.25
C ARG A 70 11.29 7.32 -9.77
N PHE A 71 10.02 7.40 -9.36
CA PHE A 71 9.65 7.63 -7.96
C PHE A 71 10.17 6.53 -7.05
N PHE A 72 9.75 5.28 -7.32
CA PHE A 72 10.15 4.15 -6.48
C PHE A 72 11.66 3.92 -6.50
N GLU A 73 12.32 4.08 -7.65
CA GLU A 73 13.78 3.96 -7.73
C GLU A 73 14.49 5.02 -6.88
N SER A 74 14.10 6.29 -7.00
CA SER A 74 14.73 7.38 -6.23
C SER A 74 14.52 7.20 -4.73
N VAL A 75 13.27 6.98 -4.30
CA VAL A 75 12.92 6.78 -2.89
C VAL A 75 13.68 5.60 -2.29
N THR A 76 13.65 4.45 -2.96
CA THR A 76 14.30 3.24 -2.44
C THR A 76 15.81 3.40 -2.35
N ARG A 77 16.46 4.01 -3.35
CA ARG A 77 17.91 4.27 -3.30
C ARG A 77 18.28 5.17 -2.14
N HIS A 78 17.53 6.25 -1.91
CA HIS A 78 17.81 7.19 -0.82
C HIS A 78 17.57 6.53 0.55
N LEU A 79 16.48 5.76 0.70
CA LEU A 79 16.22 5.04 1.96
C LEU A 79 17.30 3.98 2.26
N LEU A 80 17.64 3.14 1.28
CA LEU A 80 18.65 2.09 1.47
C LEU A 80 20.04 2.68 1.71
N GLY A 81 20.41 3.74 0.97
CA GLY A 81 21.69 4.42 1.17
C GLY A 81 21.78 5.09 2.54
N GLY A 82 20.72 5.81 2.95
CA GLY A 82 20.63 6.41 4.28
C GLY A 82 20.60 5.39 5.41
N ALA A 83 19.85 4.29 5.23
CA ALA A 83 19.75 3.21 6.20
C ALA A 83 21.09 2.50 6.40
N HIS A 84 21.80 2.19 5.30
CA HIS A 84 23.15 1.60 5.36
C HIS A 84 24.13 2.54 6.07
N GLY A 85 24.14 3.83 5.69
CA GLY A 85 25.04 4.81 6.29
C GLY A 85 24.77 5.08 7.77
N ALA A 86 23.52 4.94 8.23
CA ALA A 86 23.12 5.10 9.62
C ALA A 86 23.22 3.80 10.46
N GLY A 87 23.58 2.67 9.85
CA GLY A 87 23.67 1.38 10.53
C GLY A 87 22.32 0.77 10.92
N VAL A 88 21.24 1.11 10.20
CA VAL A 88 19.90 0.53 10.39
C VAL A 88 19.96 -0.97 10.15
N ALA A 89 19.42 -1.75 11.09
CA ALA A 89 19.53 -3.22 11.07
C ALA A 89 18.52 -3.90 10.15
N HIS A 90 17.38 -3.25 9.86
CA HIS A 90 16.27 -3.86 9.11
C HIS A 90 15.45 -2.86 8.31
N VAL A 91 15.15 -3.18 7.05
CA VAL A 91 14.21 -2.42 6.20
C VAL A 91 13.02 -3.30 5.85
N VAL A 92 11.81 -2.90 6.23
CA VAL A 92 10.54 -3.57 5.89
C VAL A 92 9.84 -2.77 4.82
N THR A 93 9.50 -3.40 3.69
CA THR A 93 8.87 -2.71 2.55
C THR A 93 7.55 -3.38 2.18
N VAL A 94 6.51 -2.59 1.94
CA VAL A 94 5.26 -3.11 1.36
C VAL A 94 5.30 -3.06 -0.16
N SER A 95 4.86 -4.15 -0.78
CA SER A 95 4.62 -4.28 -2.22
C SER A 95 3.23 -4.82 -2.49
N ILE A 96 2.98 -5.26 -3.70
CA ILE A 96 1.66 -5.73 -4.15
C ILE A 96 1.73 -7.16 -4.66
N VAL A 97 0.69 -7.95 -4.36
CA VAL A 97 0.49 -9.27 -4.94
C VAL A 97 0.29 -9.14 -6.44
N GLY A 98 0.89 -10.03 -7.23
CA GLY A 98 0.80 -10.04 -8.68
C GLY A 98 1.68 -9.00 -9.38
N VAL A 99 2.64 -8.40 -8.67
CA VAL A 99 3.59 -7.43 -9.25
C VAL A 99 4.32 -7.95 -10.48
N ASP A 100 4.56 -9.25 -10.55
CA ASP A 100 5.25 -9.92 -11.65
C ASP A 100 4.33 -10.28 -12.83
N SER A 101 3.01 -10.32 -12.59
CA SER A 101 1.99 -10.77 -13.56
C SER A 101 1.42 -9.62 -14.40
N VAL A 102 1.58 -8.37 -13.95
CA VAL A 102 0.94 -7.20 -14.57
C VAL A 102 1.98 -6.18 -15.03
N ASP A 103 2.07 -5.96 -16.34
CA ASP A 103 2.95 -4.96 -16.96
C ASP A 103 2.24 -3.59 -17.08
N TYR A 104 1.86 -3.03 -15.95
CA TYR A 104 1.23 -1.72 -15.87
C TYR A 104 2.15 -0.74 -15.14
N GLY A 105 2.09 0.55 -15.47
CA GLY A 105 3.08 1.53 -15.05
C GLY A 105 3.42 1.52 -13.55
N TYR A 106 2.39 1.51 -12.70
CA TYR A 106 2.56 1.44 -11.24
C TYR A 106 3.27 0.14 -10.80
N PHE A 107 2.86 -1.02 -11.33
CA PHE A 107 3.43 -2.33 -11.01
C PHE A 107 4.90 -2.41 -11.41
N LEU A 108 5.27 -1.82 -12.55
CA LEU A 108 6.68 -1.73 -12.98
C LEU A 108 7.53 -0.89 -12.01
N GLY A 109 6.93 0.13 -11.41
CA GLY A 109 7.58 0.92 -10.35
C GLY A 109 7.81 0.08 -9.09
N LYS A 110 6.81 -0.66 -8.64
CA LYS A 110 6.91 -1.56 -7.48
C LYS A 110 7.91 -2.70 -7.75
N ARG A 111 7.89 -3.30 -8.93
CA ARG A 111 8.90 -4.30 -9.34
C ARG A 111 10.33 -3.74 -9.24
N ARG A 112 10.52 -2.48 -9.67
CA ARG A 112 11.81 -1.80 -9.53
C ARG A 112 12.21 -1.59 -8.07
N GLN A 113 11.26 -1.24 -7.21
CA GLN A 113 11.47 -1.13 -5.76
C GLN A 113 11.94 -2.47 -5.17
N GLU A 114 11.24 -3.57 -5.46
CA GLU A 114 11.62 -4.92 -5.00
C GLU A 114 13.02 -5.33 -5.46
N GLN A 115 13.38 -5.07 -6.73
CA GLN A 115 14.71 -5.36 -7.28
C GLN A 115 15.81 -4.61 -6.52
N LEU A 116 15.61 -3.34 -6.20
CA LEU A 116 16.58 -2.54 -5.46
C LEU A 116 16.69 -3.00 -4.01
N LEU A 117 15.59 -3.34 -3.38
CA LEU A 117 15.57 -3.89 -2.02
C LEU A 117 16.39 -5.18 -1.95
N ALA A 118 16.14 -6.12 -2.88
CA ALA A 118 16.80 -7.42 -2.93
C ALA A 118 18.33 -7.35 -3.19
N THR A 119 18.78 -6.27 -3.84
CA THR A 119 20.21 -6.03 -4.11
C THR A 119 20.86 -5.05 -3.14
N GLY A 120 20.10 -4.54 -2.16
CA GLY A 120 20.59 -3.62 -1.12
C GLY A 120 21.51 -4.28 -0.11
N LEU A 121 22.28 -3.45 0.60
CA LEU A 121 23.23 -3.94 1.63
C LEU A 121 22.60 -4.05 3.03
N VAL A 122 21.43 -3.46 3.24
CA VAL A 122 20.71 -3.54 4.52
C VAL A 122 19.85 -4.80 4.53
N PRO A 123 19.83 -5.59 5.61
CA PRO A 123 18.90 -6.72 5.74
C PRO A 123 17.44 -6.26 5.60
N TRP A 124 16.61 -7.05 4.91
CA TRP A 124 15.29 -6.59 4.52
C TRP A 124 14.21 -7.66 4.65
N THR A 125 12.96 -7.17 4.73
CA THR A 125 11.73 -7.96 4.58
C THR A 125 10.79 -7.27 3.60
N LEU A 126 10.19 -8.03 2.69
CA LEU A 126 9.20 -7.58 1.73
C LEU A 126 7.85 -8.24 2.03
N LEU A 127 6.83 -7.44 2.32
CA LEU A 127 5.45 -7.89 2.42
C LEU A 127 4.69 -7.53 1.14
N ARG A 128 4.18 -8.51 0.43
CA ARG A 128 3.22 -8.27 -0.65
C ARG A 128 1.80 -8.29 -0.09
N ALA A 129 1.05 -7.21 -0.25
CA ALA A 129 -0.36 -7.11 0.12
C ALA A 129 -1.25 -7.12 -1.12
N THR A 130 -2.47 -7.61 -0.98
CA THR A 130 -3.51 -7.42 -2.00
C THR A 130 -4.06 -5.99 -1.96
N GLN A 131 -5.09 -5.70 -2.74
CA GLN A 131 -5.73 -4.37 -2.78
C GLN A 131 -6.33 -4.05 -1.40
N PHE A 132 -6.19 -2.80 -0.95
CA PHE A 132 -6.85 -2.37 0.26
C PHE A 132 -8.35 -2.10 0.03
N HIS A 133 -9.16 -2.21 1.08
CA HIS A 133 -10.59 -1.88 1.02
C HIS A 133 -10.82 -0.45 0.51
N GLU A 134 -9.98 0.48 0.91
CA GLU A 134 -10.00 1.90 0.56
C GLU A 134 -9.80 2.15 -0.94
N PHE A 135 -9.24 1.17 -1.66
CA PHE A 135 -9.01 1.28 -3.10
C PHE A 135 -10.30 1.50 -3.90
N ALA A 136 -11.45 1.00 -3.42
CA ALA A 136 -12.75 1.26 -4.03
C ALA A 136 -13.07 2.77 -4.08
N GLY A 137 -12.79 3.50 -2.99
CA GLY A 137 -12.96 4.95 -2.92
C GLY A 137 -11.99 5.70 -3.84
N GLU A 138 -10.75 5.23 -3.95
CA GLU A 138 -9.77 5.80 -4.88
C GLU A 138 -10.18 5.63 -6.34
N VAL A 139 -10.76 4.48 -6.70
CA VAL A 139 -11.29 4.24 -8.05
C VAL A 139 -12.46 5.18 -8.34
N VAL A 140 -13.37 5.38 -7.39
CA VAL A 140 -14.47 6.34 -7.53
C VAL A 140 -13.97 7.77 -7.73
N ALA A 141 -12.97 8.18 -6.96
CA ALA A 141 -12.41 9.53 -7.04
C ALA A 141 -11.71 9.80 -8.39
N ARG A 142 -11.06 8.80 -8.98
CA ARG A 142 -10.28 8.95 -10.22
C ARG A 142 -11.03 8.57 -11.49
N GLY A 143 -11.86 7.52 -11.42
CA GLY A 143 -12.64 7.01 -12.55
C GLY A 143 -13.96 7.75 -12.77
N GLY A 144 -14.28 8.73 -11.91
CA GLY A 144 -15.53 9.46 -11.96
C GLY A 144 -15.58 10.52 -13.05
N LEU A 145 -16.53 10.36 -14.00
CA LEU A 145 -16.86 11.32 -15.06
C LEU A 145 -18.36 11.67 -14.90
N GLY A 146 -18.66 12.69 -14.09
CA GLY A 146 -20.05 13.06 -13.78
C GLY A 146 -20.84 11.89 -13.17
N PRO A 147 -21.93 11.41 -13.81
CA PRO A 147 -22.76 10.34 -13.28
C PRO A 147 -22.18 8.93 -13.50
N ILE A 148 -21.01 8.80 -14.13
CA ILE A 148 -20.39 7.52 -14.48
C ILE A 148 -19.08 7.34 -13.72
N VAL A 149 -18.79 6.10 -13.31
CA VAL A 149 -17.48 5.65 -12.80
C VAL A 149 -16.97 4.54 -13.72
N ALA A 150 -15.87 4.78 -14.40
CA ALA A 150 -15.17 3.77 -15.19
C ALA A 150 -14.31 2.90 -14.29
N VAL A 151 -14.50 1.58 -14.35
CA VAL A 151 -13.87 0.61 -13.44
C VAL A 151 -13.18 -0.49 -14.24
N PRO A 152 -11.91 -0.79 -14.00
CA PRO A 152 -11.25 -1.91 -14.68
C PRO A 152 -11.87 -3.26 -14.27
N GLU A 153 -11.99 -4.18 -15.23
CA GLU A 153 -12.27 -5.58 -14.92
C GLU A 153 -11.09 -6.15 -14.13
N MET A 154 -11.28 -6.34 -12.83
CA MET A 154 -10.25 -6.81 -11.94
C MET A 154 -10.88 -7.70 -10.86
N LEU A 155 -10.32 -8.91 -10.69
CA LEU A 155 -10.62 -9.77 -9.56
C LEU A 155 -9.67 -9.41 -8.42
N CYS A 156 -10.24 -9.06 -7.28
CA CYS A 156 -9.55 -8.60 -6.08
C CYS A 156 -9.77 -9.59 -4.93
N GLN A 157 -8.85 -9.56 -3.98
CA GLN A 157 -9.02 -10.18 -2.66
C GLN A 157 -8.67 -9.15 -1.58
N PRO A 158 -9.52 -8.10 -1.41
CA PRO A 158 -9.15 -6.91 -0.68
C PRO A 158 -8.95 -7.16 0.80
N VAL A 159 -7.92 -6.57 1.39
CA VAL A 159 -7.55 -6.64 2.80
C VAL A 159 -7.70 -5.27 3.46
N ALA A 160 -7.99 -5.23 4.76
CA ALA A 160 -7.98 -3.96 5.50
C ALA A 160 -6.56 -3.38 5.57
N ALA A 161 -6.41 -2.09 5.27
CA ALA A 161 -5.10 -1.44 5.38
C ALA A 161 -4.53 -1.50 6.81
N ALA A 162 -5.38 -1.51 7.83
CA ALA A 162 -4.98 -1.67 9.24
C ALA A 162 -4.35 -3.05 9.52
N GLU A 163 -4.88 -4.13 8.92
CA GLU A 163 -4.31 -5.48 9.07
C GLU A 163 -2.95 -5.59 8.40
N ALA A 164 -2.81 -5.01 7.19
CA ALA A 164 -1.51 -4.95 6.51
C ALA A 164 -0.51 -4.10 7.31
N ALA A 165 -0.94 -3.01 7.93
CA ALA A 165 -0.10 -2.18 8.80
C ALA A 165 0.35 -2.93 10.06
N GLY A 166 -0.55 -3.64 10.72
CA GLY A 166 -0.22 -4.51 11.86
C GLY A 166 0.77 -5.63 11.48
N CYS A 167 0.62 -6.20 10.27
CA CYS A 167 1.58 -7.17 9.74
C CYS A 167 2.96 -6.54 9.54
N LEU A 168 3.04 -5.35 8.92
CA LEU A 168 4.31 -4.62 8.74
C LEU A 168 4.98 -4.31 10.09
N ALA A 169 4.21 -3.89 11.09
CA ALA A 169 4.75 -3.61 12.43
C ALA A 169 5.30 -4.88 13.10
N ARG A 170 4.61 -6.02 13.00
CA ARG A 170 5.13 -7.31 13.50
C ARG A 170 6.42 -7.72 12.78
N LEU A 171 6.48 -7.60 11.46
CA LEU A 171 7.66 -7.93 10.67
C LEU A 171 8.90 -7.11 11.04
N VAL A 172 8.74 -5.90 11.61
CA VAL A 172 9.86 -5.13 12.17
C VAL A 172 10.51 -5.89 13.33
N HIS A 173 9.72 -6.53 14.21
CA HIS A 173 10.19 -7.28 15.36
C HIS A 173 10.68 -8.69 15.03
N ASP A 174 10.10 -9.31 13.99
CA ASP A 174 10.47 -10.67 13.56
C ASP A 174 11.87 -10.73 12.92
N GLY A 175 12.43 -9.57 12.54
CA GLY A 175 13.72 -9.46 11.88
C GLY A 175 13.68 -9.76 10.37
N PRO A 176 14.84 -9.67 9.70
CA PRO A 176 14.95 -9.82 8.25
C PRO A 176 14.62 -11.25 7.79
N GLN A 177 13.68 -11.38 6.84
CA GLN A 177 13.18 -12.66 6.34
C GLN A 177 13.27 -12.78 4.80
N GLY A 178 13.67 -11.72 4.09
CA GLY A 178 13.52 -11.66 2.64
C GLY A 178 12.05 -11.48 2.26
N VAL A 179 11.49 -12.31 1.39
CA VAL A 179 10.08 -12.24 1.00
C VAL A 179 9.22 -12.95 2.06
N ALA A 180 8.42 -12.19 2.79
CA ALA A 180 7.46 -12.71 3.76
C ALA A 180 6.21 -13.29 3.06
N LEU A 181 5.44 -14.10 3.79
CA LEU A 181 4.13 -14.57 3.32
C LEU A 181 3.25 -13.36 2.97
N PRO A 182 2.64 -13.32 1.78
CA PRO A 182 1.75 -12.23 1.40
C PRO A 182 0.53 -12.15 2.30
N ILE A 183 -0.10 -10.98 2.38
CA ILE A 183 -1.37 -10.79 3.10
C ILE A 183 -2.50 -10.51 2.12
N ALA A 184 -3.64 -11.18 2.33
CA ALA A 184 -4.86 -11.02 1.54
C ALA A 184 -6.11 -11.03 2.44
N GLY A 185 -7.19 -10.39 2.00
CA GLY A 185 -8.44 -10.40 2.74
C GLY A 185 -9.24 -11.70 2.56
N PRO A 186 -10.34 -11.84 3.30
CA PRO A 186 -11.10 -13.10 3.36
C PRO A 186 -11.99 -13.34 2.14
N GLN A 187 -12.24 -12.34 1.30
CA GLN A 187 -13.23 -12.41 0.22
C GLN A 187 -12.62 -12.08 -1.13
N ARG A 188 -12.99 -12.86 -2.16
CA ARG A 188 -12.70 -12.54 -3.57
C ARG A 188 -13.86 -11.75 -4.16
N LEU A 189 -13.60 -10.55 -4.65
CA LEU A 189 -14.61 -9.61 -5.14
C LEU A 189 -14.19 -9.02 -6.50
N GLY A 190 -15.17 -8.78 -7.37
CA GLY A 190 -14.95 -7.95 -8.55
C GLY A 190 -14.78 -6.48 -8.17
N MET A 191 -13.86 -5.76 -8.80
CA MET A 191 -13.68 -4.31 -8.54
C MET A 191 -14.97 -3.52 -8.76
N ALA A 192 -15.78 -3.88 -9.75
CA ALA A 192 -17.07 -3.23 -9.99
C ALA A 192 -18.04 -3.40 -8.81
N ASP A 193 -18.03 -4.55 -8.15
CA ASP A 193 -18.90 -4.81 -6.98
C ASP A 193 -18.41 -4.05 -5.76
N MET A 194 -17.09 -3.98 -5.56
CA MET A 194 -16.48 -3.13 -4.54
C MET A 194 -16.89 -1.66 -4.72
N VAL A 195 -16.78 -1.13 -5.94
CA VAL A 195 -17.16 0.26 -6.25
C VAL A 195 -18.67 0.48 -6.05
N ARG A 196 -19.53 -0.45 -6.47
CA ARG A 196 -20.97 -0.36 -6.22
C ARG A 196 -21.30 -0.37 -4.72
N GLY A 197 -20.64 -1.23 -3.95
CA GLY A 197 -20.73 -1.28 -2.48
C GLY A 197 -20.36 0.06 -1.85
N TYR A 198 -19.20 0.59 -2.22
CA TYR A 198 -18.71 1.89 -1.74
C TYR A 198 -19.67 3.05 -2.06
N LEU A 199 -20.18 3.13 -3.30
CA LEU A 199 -21.12 4.16 -3.71
C LEU A 199 -22.42 4.09 -2.89
N ARG A 200 -22.94 2.87 -2.64
CA ARG A 200 -24.13 2.70 -1.77
C ARG A 200 -23.86 3.15 -0.33
N ALA A 201 -22.74 2.71 0.26
CA ALA A 201 -22.37 3.05 1.64
C ALA A 201 -22.15 4.55 1.85
N THR A 202 -21.67 5.25 0.81
CA THR A 202 -21.42 6.70 0.83
C THR A 202 -22.59 7.56 0.28
N GLY A 203 -23.74 6.94 -0.02
CA GLY A 203 -24.93 7.64 -0.55
C GLY A 203 -24.77 8.25 -1.95
N GLN A 204 -23.73 7.87 -2.68
CA GLN A 204 -23.45 8.40 -4.02
C GLN A 204 -24.24 7.63 -5.09
N ARG A 205 -24.91 8.37 -5.98
CA ARG A 205 -25.66 7.80 -7.12
C ARG A 205 -24.86 7.97 -8.41
N ARG A 206 -24.09 6.93 -8.78
CA ARG A 206 -23.31 6.90 -10.02
C ARG A 206 -23.44 5.54 -10.69
N ASN A 207 -23.37 5.52 -12.02
CA ASN A 207 -23.38 4.31 -12.82
C ASN A 207 -21.97 3.74 -12.94
N VAL A 208 -21.79 2.46 -12.63
CA VAL A 208 -20.50 1.77 -12.75
C VAL A 208 -20.43 1.10 -14.11
N VAL A 209 -19.43 1.48 -14.92
CA VAL A 209 -19.17 0.91 -16.24
C VAL A 209 -17.80 0.23 -16.21
N SER A 210 -17.78 -1.07 -16.45
CA SER A 210 -16.54 -1.84 -16.50
C SER A 210 -15.87 -1.72 -17.87
N PHE A 211 -14.53 -1.69 -17.85
CA PHE A 211 -13.71 -1.80 -19.05
C PHE A 211 -12.57 -2.79 -18.83
N ARG A 212 -12.09 -3.40 -19.90
CA ARG A 212 -10.98 -4.33 -19.86
C ARG A 212 -9.73 -3.72 -20.47
N PHE A 213 -8.61 -3.82 -19.76
CA PHE A 213 -7.33 -3.50 -20.35
C PHE A 213 -6.98 -4.52 -21.46
N PRO A 214 -6.38 -4.07 -22.58
CA PRO A 214 -6.02 -4.99 -23.65
C PRO A 214 -4.84 -5.91 -23.25
N GLY A 215 -4.75 -7.05 -23.92
CA GLY A 215 -3.63 -7.98 -23.84
C GLY A 215 -3.49 -8.72 -22.51
N ARG A 216 -2.26 -9.17 -22.25
CA ARG A 216 -1.93 -10.02 -21.07
C ARG A 216 -2.21 -9.34 -19.75
N THR A 217 -1.97 -8.04 -19.64
CA THR A 217 -2.25 -7.25 -18.43
C THR A 217 -3.73 -7.32 -18.04
N GLY A 218 -4.64 -7.05 -18.99
CA GLY A 218 -6.07 -7.13 -18.71
C GLY A 218 -6.54 -8.54 -18.42
N ALA A 219 -5.98 -9.54 -19.07
CA ALA A 219 -6.26 -10.94 -18.76
C ALA A 219 -5.83 -11.28 -17.33
N ALA A 220 -4.60 -10.98 -16.94
CA ALA A 220 -4.09 -11.23 -15.59
C ALA A 220 -4.93 -10.54 -14.50
N MET A 221 -5.31 -9.27 -14.70
CA MET A 221 -6.15 -8.54 -13.76
C MET A 221 -7.54 -9.18 -13.59
N ALA A 222 -8.16 -9.60 -14.70
CA ALA A 222 -9.51 -10.16 -14.69
C ALA A 222 -9.57 -11.59 -14.14
N THR A 223 -8.49 -12.39 -14.25
CA THR A 223 -8.48 -13.82 -13.91
C THR A 223 -7.73 -14.19 -12.64
N GLY A 224 -7.47 -13.22 -11.76
CA GLY A 224 -6.87 -13.48 -10.46
C GLY A 224 -5.35 -13.35 -10.39
N GLY A 225 -4.69 -12.78 -11.40
CA GLY A 225 -3.24 -12.50 -11.35
C GLY A 225 -2.83 -11.49 -10.26
N LEU A 226 -3.80 -10.93 -9.53
CA LEU A 226 -3.62 -10.02 -8.37
C LEU A 226 -4.08 -10.66 -7.05
N ILE A 227 -4.26 -11.98 -7.04
CA ILE A 227 -4.62 -12.78 -5.88
C ILE A 227 -3.42 -13.67 -5.56
N PRO A 228 -3.03 -13.84 -4.30
CA PRO A 228 -1.91 -14.70 -3.96
C PRO A 228 -2.25 -16.18 -4.13
N ASP A 229 -1.23 -16.97 -4.48
CA ASP A 229 -1.26 -18.42 -4.29
C ASP A 229 -1.06 -18.74 -2.80
N GLU A 230 -1.50 -19.92 -2.36
CA GLU A 230 -1.26 -20.39 -1.00
C GLU A 230 0.20 -20.86 -0.84
N PRO A 231 0.81 -20.66 0.35
CA PRO A 231 0.25 -20.08 1.57
C PRO A 231 0.29 -18.55 1.60
N PHE A 232 -0.70 -17.93 2.27
CA PHE A 232 -0.73 -16.50 2.57
C PHE A 232 -1.36 -16.22 3.94
N GLN A 233 -1.11 -15.02 4.50
CA GLN A 233 -1.74 -14.55 5.71
C GLN A 233 -3.16 -14.07 5.37
N LEU A 234 -4.17 -14.60 6.07
CA LEU A 234 -5.57 -14.24 5.85
C LEU A 234 -5.97 -13.11 6.81
N GLY A 235 -6.43 -11.98 6.25
CA GLY A 235 -7.07 -10.92 7.01
C GLY A 235 -8.48 -11.33 7.44
N GLU A 236 -8.96 -10.74 8.53
CA GLU A 236 -10.26 -11.08 9.13
C GLU A 236 -11.37 -10.13 8.70
N THR A 237 -11.03 -8.86 8.42
CA THR A 237 -12.00 -7.82 8.08
C THR A 237 -12.58 -8.03 6.70
N THR A 238 -13.90 -8.25 6.62
CA THR A 238 -14.61 -8.34 5.35
C THR A 238 -14.82 -6.97 4.71
N PHE A 239 -15.01 -6.92 3.40
CA PHE A 239 -15.33 -5.66 2.73
C PHE A 239 -16.66 -5.05 3.20
N ASP A 240 -17.65 -5.89 3.53
CA ASP A 240 -18.94 -5.44 4.07
C ASP A 240 -18.79 -4.82 5.48
N ALA A 241 -17.91 -5.38 6.33
CA ALA A 241 -17.59 -4.78 7.62
C ALA A 241 -16.94 -3.38 7.46
N TYR A 242 -16.00 -3.25 6.52
CA TYR A 242 -15.42 -1.95 6.16
C TYR A 242 -16.47 -0.95 5.68
N LEU A 243 -17.39 -1.35 4.78
CA LEU A 243 -18.47 -0.49 4.29
C LEU A 243 -19.42 -0.04 5.40
N SER A 244 -19.71 -0.92 6.34
CA SER A 244 -20.54 -0.60 7.51
C SER A 244 -19.91 0.49 8.38
N GLY A 245 -18.58 0.45 8.57
CA GLY A 245 -17.84 1.51 9.26
C GLY A 245 -17.96 2.87 8.57
N LEU A 246 -17.82 2.90 7.23
CA LEU A 246 -17.96 4.14 6.45
C LEU A 246 -19.35 4.78 6.57
N ALA A 247 -20.41 3.96 6.62
CA ALA A 247 -21.77 4.45 6.74
C ALA A 247 -22.04 5.11 8.11
N VAL A 248 -21.45 4.59 9.18
CA VAL A 248 -21.52 5.16 10.54
C VAL A 248 -20.80 6.51 10.60
N ASP A 249 -19.59 6.60 10.05
CA ASP A 249 -18.81 7.84 10.03
C ASP A 249 -19.53 8.95 9.25
N ALA A 250 -20.15 8.62 8.12
CA ALA A 250 -20.93 9.57 7.32
C ALA A 250 -22.15 10.10 8.07
N GLN A 251 -22.85 9.28 8.84
CA GLN A 251 -24.01 9.68 9.68
C GLN A 251 -23.58 10.59 10.84
N THR A 252 -22.48 10.26 11.48
CA THR A 252 -21.93 11.03 12.63
C THR A 252 -21.47 12.42 12.17
N ALA A 253 -20.81 12.52 11.01
CA ALA A 253 -20.38 13.79 10.43
C ALA A 253 -21.56 14.68 9.96
N GLY A 254 -22.72 14.10 9.59
CA GLY A 254 -23.93 14.81 9.19
C GLY A 254 -24.76 15.34 10.37
N SER A 255 -24.59 14.77 11.58
CA SER A 255 -25.35 15.17 12.78
C SER A 255 -24.70 16.33 13.59
N VAL A 256 -23.52 16.79 13.19
CA VAL A 256 -22.74 17.87 13.86
C VAL A 256 -22.85 19.20 13.11
N ARG A 257 -23.73 19.32 12.11
CA ARG A 257 -23.96 20.58 11.38
C ARG A 257 -25.29 21.25 11.75
#